data_05e4497a9cc4ec8b30b3d789739a53ba
#
_entry.id   05e4497a9cc4ec8b30b3d789739a53ba
#
_cell.length_a   1.000
_cell.length_b   1.000
_cell.length_c   1.000
_cell.angle_alpha   90.00
_cell.angle_beta   90.00
_cell.angle_gamma   90.00
#
_symmetry.space_group_name_H-M   'P 1'
#
loop_
_entity.id
_entity.type
_entity.pdbx_description
1 polymer ?
#
loop_
_entity_poly.entity_id
_entity_poly.type
_entity_poly.pdbx_seq_one_letter_code
_entity_poly.pdbx_strand_id
1 'polypeptide(L)'
;MEETPQRVLVVTPHPDDAEFWAGGTIARWVKEGATIHYVLCTDGDKGTSDPTVNSQDLAAQREQEQRDAAAALGAEAVVALHHLDGELEDTSDFRKELVRQIRLVRPDVVMCPEPYRKNLAWHRDHRISGQVALDAVFPCARDHLHFEELWQNEGLEPHKTGTVLFWGTELADTFIDIGSYIDVKVESVMAHRSQMNGKTVEGMKTFIQDWASKAVPDEDYTYGEAFRKVTFRTT
;
A
#
# COMPACT_ATOMS: atom_id res chain seq x y z
N MET A 1 5.87 15.73 4.49
CA MET A 1 6.03 16.09 3.06
C MET A 1 5.36 17.43 2.88
N GLU A 2 6.05 18.40 2.29
CA GLU A 2 5.55 19.79 2.21
C GLU A 2 4.42 19.97 1.17
N GLU A 3 4.34 19.10 0.17
CA GLU A 3 3.31 19.17 -0.88
C GLU A 3 2.59 17.84 -1.02
N THR A 4 1.26 17.92 -1.17
CA THR A 4 0.41 16.75 -1.45
C THR A 4 0.65 16.29 -2.88
N PRO A 5 0.94 14.98 -3.13
CA PRO A 5 1.09 14.46 -4.47
C PRO A 5 -0.23 14.54 -5.24
N GLN A 6 -0.17 14.64 -6.57
CA GLN A 6 -1.39 14.61 -7.39
C GLN A 6 -1.91 13.18 -7.57
N ARG A 7 -1.01 12.22 -7.82
CA ARG A 7 -1.35 10.81 -8.05
C ARG A 7 -0.47 9.89 -7.21
N VAL A 8 -1.09 8.94 -6.55
CA VAL A 8 -0.42 7.97 -5.69
C VAL A 8 -0.82 6.55 -6.12
N LEU A 9 0.15 5.66 -6.20
CA LEU A 9 -0.06 4.24 -6.34
C LEU A 9 0.32 3.54 -5.03
N VAL A 10 -0.64 2.86 -4.42
CA VAL A 10 -0.44 2.07 -3.19
C VAL A 10 -0.30 0.61 -3.60
N VAL A 11 0.88 0.03 -3.40
CA VAL A 11 1.14 -1.39 -3.66
C VAL A 11 1.07 -2.12 -2.33
N THR A 12 -0.01 -2.86 -2.10
CA THR A 12 -0.26 -3.57 -0.85
C THR A 12 -0.16 -5.08 -1.05
N PRO A 13 0.59 -5.81 -0.19
CA PRO A 13 0.74 -7.26 -0.32
C PRO A 13 -0.57 -8.00 -0.02
N HIS A 14 -1.28 -7.66 1.06
CA HIS A 14 -2.53 -8.30 1.45
C HIS A 14 -3.63 -7.26 1.66
N PRO A 15 -4.91 -7.69 1.63
CA PRO A 15 -6.01 -6.86 2.11
C PRO A 15 -5.81 -6.52 3.58
N ASP A 16 -5.86 -5.24 3.94
CA ASP A 16 -5.69 -4.57 5.24
C ASP A 16 -4.34 -3.86 5.48
N ASP A 17 -3.25 -4.30 4.88
CA ASP A 17 -1.92 -3.75 5.16
C ASP A 17 -1.84 -2.22 4.97
N ALA A 18 -2.32 -1.72 3.84
CA ALA A 18 -2.22 -0.29 3.52
C ALA A 18 -3.04 0.56 4.48
N GLU A 19 -4.20 0.09 4.91
CA GLU A 19 -5.08 0.78 5.86
C GLU A 19 -4.42 0.90 7.23
N PHE A 20 -3.79 -0.19 7.71
CA PHE A 20 -3.04 -0.15 8.96
C PHE A 20 -1.84 0.80 8.89
N TRP A 21 -1.03 0.74 7.83
CA TRP A 21 0.23 1.47 7.77
C TRP A 21 0.11 2.91 7.26
N ALA A 22 -0.83 3.18 6.35
CA ALA A 22 -0.90 4.43 5.60
C ALA A 22 -2.31 5.01 5.46
N GLY A 23 -3.34 4.42 6.09
CA GLY A 23 -4.73 4.81 5.89
C GLY A 23 -5.01 6.28 6.24
N GLY A 24 -4.39 6.81 7.28
CA GLY A 24 -4.53 8.21 7.66
C GLY A 24 -3.91 9.17 6.64
N THR A 25 -2.72 8.83 6.12
CA THR A 25 -2.03 9.58 5.06
C THR A 25 -2.84 9.57 3.76
N ILE A 26 -3.36 8.40 3.39
CA ILE A 26 -4.21 8.26 2.19
C ILE A 26 -5.45 9.13 2.31
N ALA A 27 -6.18 9.04 3.43
CA ALA A 27 -7.37 9.87 3.68
C ALA A 27 -7.06 11.38 3.64
N ARG A 28 -5.93 11.78 4.24
CA ARG A 28 -5.46 13.15 4.22
C ARG A 28 -5.23 13.63 2.78
N TRP A 29 -4.46 12.88 2.00
CA TRP A 29 -4.12 13.28 0.63
C TRP A 29 -5.33 13.29 -0.29
N VAL A 30 -6.27 12.34 -0.16
CA VAL A 30 -7.54 12.40 -0.88
C VAL A 30 -8.29 13.70 -0.55
N LYS A 31 -8.37 14.06 0.74
CA LYS A 31 -9.01 15.31 1.17
C LYS A 31 -8.32 16.56 0.62
N GLU A 32 -7.01 16.49 0.42
CA GLU A 32 -6.17 17.55 -0.17
C GLU A 32 -6.16 17.53 -1.71
N GLY A 33 -6.90 16.58 -2.36
CA GLY A 33 -7.12 16.53 -3.80
C GLY A 33 -6.27 15.52 -4.57
N ALA A 34 -5.55 14.63 -3.89
CA ALA A 34 -4.81 13.56 -4.54
C ALA A 34 -5.75 12.46 -5.06
N THR A 35 -5.37 11.87 -6.19
CA THR A 35 -5.98 10.65 -6.73
C THR A 35 -5.19 9.43 -6.26
N ILE A 36 -5.85 8.49 -5.60
CA ILE A 36 -5.21 7.30 -5.03
C ILE A 36 -5.70 6.04 -5.76
N HIS A 37 -4.75 5.22 -6.23
CA HIS A 37 -5.01 3.91 -6.82
C HIS A 37 -4.32 2.83 -5.99
N TYR A 38 -4.97 1.69 -5.85
CA TYR A 38 -4.43 0.51 -5.16
C TYR A 38 -4.07 -0.59 -6.14
N VAL A 39 -2.97 -1.26 -5.86
CA VAL A 39 -2.64 -2.58 -6.40
C VAL A 39 -2.56 -3.54 -5.23
N LEU A 40 -3.52 -4.45 -5.15
CA LEU A 40 -3.55 -5.56 -4.23
C LEU A 40 -2.80 -6.74 -4.85
N CYS A 41 -1.68 -7.16 -4.24
CA CYS A 41 -0.83 -8.17 -4.84
C CYS A 41 -1.40 -9.58 -4.66
N THR A 42 -1.82 -9.95 -3.44
CA THR A 42 -2.35 -11.29 -3.15
C THR A 42 -3.82 -11.24 -2.74
N ASP A 43 -4.47 -12.38 -2.89
CA ASP A 43 -5.87 -12.56 -2.47
C ASP A 43 -6.04 -12.66 -0.95
N GLY A 44 -4.96 -12.85 -0.19
CA GLY A 44 -5.01 -13.04 1.25
C GLY A 44 -5.79 -14.32 1.66
N ASP A 45 -5.83 -15.29 0.79
CA ASP A 45 -6.63 -16.51 0.86
C ASP A 45 -6.24 -17.46 1.99
N LYS A 46 -5.10 -17.21 2.67
CA LYS A 46 -4.60 -17.96 3.82
C LYS A 46 -4.66 -17.20 5.14
N GLY A 47 -5.30 -16.04 5.17
CA GLY A 47 -5.39 -15.15 6.35
C GLY A 47 -6.36 -15.62 7.43
N THR A 48 -6.41 -16.92 7.74
CA THR A 48 -7.21 -17.49 8.83
C THR A 48 -6.55 -18.70 9.47
N SER A 49 -6.81 -18.93 10.75
CA SER A 49 -6.45 -20.18 11.46
C SER A 49 -7.62 -21.16 11.58
N ASP A 50 -8.80 -20.82 11.09
CA ASP A 50 -9.97 -21.69 11.09
C ASP A 50 -9.88 -22.70 9.93
N PRO A 51 -9.70 -24.00 10.21
CA PRO A 51 -9.55 -25.02 9.18
C PRO A 51 -10.83 -25.30 8.39
N THR A 52 -11.97 -24.74 8.81
CA THR A 52 -13.26 -24.93 8.14
C THR A 52 -13.55 -23.88 7.07
N VAL A 53 -12.76 -22.79 7.03
CA VAL A 53 -12.92 -21.72 6.05
C VAL A 53 -12.39 -22.19 4.70
N ASN A 54 -13.18 -21.96 3.65
CA ASN A 54 -12.75 -22.18 2.28
C ASN A 54 -11.85 -21.03 1.81
N SER A 55 -10.69 -21.34 1.27
CA SER A 55 -9.68 -20.37 0.80
C SER A 55 -10.23 -19.45 -0.30
N GLN A 56 -10.99 -19.98 -1.27
CA GLN A 56 -11.57 -19.17 -2.35
C GLN A 56 -12.66 -18.22 -1.85
N ASP A 57 -13.50 -18.68 -0.91
CA ASP A 57 -14.53 -17.83 -0.30
C ASP A 57 -13.86 -16.70 0.51
N LEU A 58 -12.78 -17.02 1.24
CA LEU A 58 -12.01 -16.02 1.98
C LEU A 58 -11.37 -14.99 1.05
N ALA A 59 -10.76 -15.43 -0.05
CA ALA A 59 -10.18 -14.55 -1.06
C ALA A 59 -11.21 -13.56 -1.61
N ALA A 60 -12.38 -14.06 -2.04
CA ALA A 60 -13.46 -13.22 -2.55
C ALA A 60 -13.98 -12.23 -1.49
N GLN A 61 -14.12 -12.68 -0.25
CA GLN A 61 -14.53 -11.81 0.87
C GLN A 61 -13.49 -10.72 1.12
N ARG A 62 -12.20 -11.07 1.22
CA ARG A 62 -11.13 -10.11 1.50
C ARG A 62 -10.91 -9.11 0.38
N GLU A 63 -11.10 -9.51 -0.88
CA GLU A 63 -11.06 -8.57 -2.00
C GLU A 63 -12.19 -7.53 -1.90
N GLN A 64 -13.42 -7.96 -1.54
CA GLN A 64 -14.52 -7.02 -1.34
C GLN A 64 -14.26 -6.10 -0.15
N GLU A 65 -13.75 -6.63 0.96
CA GLU A 65 -13.35 -5.85 2.13
C GLU A 65 -12.27 -4.80 1.80
N GLN A 66 -11.30 -5.14 0.95
CA GLN A 66 -10.31 -4.18 0.46
C GLN A 66 -10.94 -3.06 -0.39
N ARG A 67 -11.91 -3.40 -1.24
CA ARG A 67 -12.64 -2.38 -2.02
C ARG A 67 -13.45 -1.45 -1.11
N ASP A 68 -14.12 -2.01 -0.11
CA ASP A 68 -14.89 -1.24 0.87
C ASP A 68 -13.97 -0.32 1.69
N ALA A 69 -12.82 -0.83 2.13
CA ALA A 69 -11.81 -0.06 2.88
C ALA A 69 -11.22 1.09 2.05
N ALA A 70 -10.83 0.81 0.80
CA ALA A 70 -10.32 1.81 -0.12
C ALA A 70 -11.36 2.91 -0.43
N ALA A 71 -12.62 2.51 -0.59
CA ALA A 71 -13.73 3.45 -0.78
C ALA A 71 -13.96 4.34 0.45
N ALA A 72 -13.85 3.80 1.67
CA ALA A 72 -13.94 4.58 2.91
C ALA A 72 -12.84 5.65 3.01
N LEU A 73 -11.64 5.37 2.47
CA LEU A 73 -10.55 6.34 2.36
C LEU A 73 -10.71 7.32 1.19
N GLY A 74 -11.65 7.06 0.27
CA GLY A 74 -11.88 7.84 -0.94
C GLY A 74 -10.92 7.53 -2.09
N ALA A 75 -10.31 6.35 -2.11
CA ALA A 75 -9.49 5.91 -3.23
C ALA A 75 -10.33 5.67 -4.50
N GLU A 76 -9.74 5.91 -5.67
CA GLU A 76 -10.45 5.85 -6.96
C GLU A 76 -10.62 4.42 -7.46
N ALA A 77 -9.60 3.57 -7.29
CA ALA A 77 -9.62 2.21 -7.82
C ALA A 77 -8.77 1.24 -7.01
N VAL A 78 -9.18 -0.03 -7.03
CA VAL A 78 -8.41 -1.18 -6.54
C VAL A 78 -8.27 -2.20 -7.67
N VAL A 79 -7.03 -2.49 -8.06
CA VAL A 79 -6.68 -3.55 -9.00
C VAL A 79 -6.11 -4.73 -8.21
N ALA A 80 -6.78 -5.89 -8.26
CA ALA A 80 -6.28 -7.13 -7.68
C ALA A 80 -5.47 -7.93 -8.71
N LEU A 81 -4.28 -8.40 -8.32
CA LEU A 81 -3.39 -9.20 -9.17
C LEU A 81 -3.58 -10.71 -8.95
N HIS A 82 -4.28 -11.10 -7.89
CA HIS A 82 -4.66 -12.48 -7.60
C HIS A 82 -3.50 -13.48 -7.44
N HIS A 83 -2.35 -13.00 -6.92
CA HIS A 83 -1.32 -13.94 -6.47
C HIS A 83 -1.75 -14.63 -5.17
N LEU A 84 -1.23 -15.84 -4.94
CA LEU A 84 -1.54 -16.60 -3.73
C LEU A 84 -0.80 -16.00 -2.51
N ASP A 85 -1.51 -15.91 -1.39
CA ASP A 85 -0.96 -15.46 -0.10
C ASP A 85 0.20 -16.36 0.36
N GLY A 86 1.31 -15.76 0.77
CA GLY A 86 2.52 -16.45 1.20
C GLY A 86 3.40 -16.98 0.06
N GLU A 87 3.00 -16.79 -1.21
CA GLU A 87 3.67 -17.36 -2.37
C GLU A 87 4.20 -16.33 -3.37
N LEU A 88 4.18 -15.04 -3.04
CA LEU A 88 4.78 -14.03 -3.93
C LEU A 88 6.24 -14.34 -4.23
N GLU A 89 6.61 -14.24 -5.51
CA GLU A 89 7.96 -14.38 -5.99
C GLU A 89 8.37 -13.15 -6.81
N ASP A 90 9.65 -12.78 -6.74
CA ASP A 90 10.23 -11.75 -7.59
C ASP A 90 10.41 -12.31 -9.00
N THR A 91 9.32 -12.34 -9.76
CA THR A 91 9.32 -12.79 -11.16
C THR A 91 9.27 -11.60 -12.12
N SER A 92 9.69 -11.85 -13.38
CA SER A 92 9.54 -10.86 -14.45
C SER A 92 8.07 -10.49 -14.70
N ASP A 93 7.16 -11.47 -14.57
CA ASP A 93 5.74 -11.24 -14.82
C ASP A 93 5.12 -10.37 -13.72
N PHE A 94 5.37 -10.66 -12.45
CA PHE A 94 4.89 -9.80 -11.34
C PHE A 94 5.47 -8.38 -11.44
N ARG A 95 6.76 -8.24 -11.80
CA ARG A 95 7.35 -6.92 -12.03
C ARG A 95 6.68 -6.20 -13.21
N LYS A 96 6.37 -6.90 -14.29
CA LYS A 96 5.63 -6.36 -15.44
C LYS A 96 4.23 -5.87 -15.07
N GLU A 97 3.51 -6.60 -14.22
CA GLU A 97 2.21 -6.19 -13.71
C GLU A 97 2.29 -4.85 -12.96
N LEU A 98 3.28 -4.69 -12.07
CA LEU A 98 3.48 -3.42 -11.37
C LEU A 98 3.93 -2.29 -12.31
N VAL A 99 4.82 -2.57 -13.27
CA VAL A 99 5.22 -1.59 -14.30
C VAL A 99 4.01 -1.14 -15.11
N ARG A 100 3.10 -2.05 -15.49
CA ARG A 100 1.85 -1.70 -16.17
C ARG A 100 1.03 -0.71 -15.35
N GLN A 101 0.84 -0.96 -14.06
CA GLN A 101 0.07 -0.07 -13.18
C GLN A 101 0.76 1.30 -13.02
N ILE A 102 2.08 1.32 -12.86
CA ILE A 102 2.83 2.59 -12.80
C ILE A 102 2.67 3.40 -14.10
N ARG A 103 2.76 2.76 -15.26
CA ARG A 103 2.61 3.46 -16.55
C ARG A 103 1.17 3.92 -16.81
N LEU A 104 0.17 3.17 -16.33
CA LEU A 104 -1.25 3.56 -16.41
C LEU A 104 -1.57 4.75 -15.50
N VAL A 105 -1.24 4.64 -14.22
CA VAL A 105 -1.58 5.64 -13.19
C VAL A 105 -0.69 6.88 -13.29
N ARG A 106 0.56 6.70 -13.70
CA ARG A 106 1.61 7.75 -13.75
C ARG A 106 1.78 8.46 -12.40
N PRO A 107 2.07 7.74 -11.30
CA PRO A 107 2.07 8.27 -9.95
C PRO A 107 3.28 9.17 -9.68
N ASP A 108 3.09 10.22 -8.91
CA ASP A 108 4.16 11.03 -8.33
C ASP A 108 4.84 10.28 -7.18
N VAL A 109 4.03 9.50 -6.44
CA VAL A 109 4.45 8.72 -5.29
C VAL A 109 3.96 7.27 -5.42
N VAL A 110 4.84 6.31 -5.16
CA VAL A 110 4.48 4.91 -4.89
C VAL A 110 4.64 4.65 -3.41
N MET A 111 3.62 4.06 -2.77
CA MET A 111 3.65 3.63 -1.37
C MET A 111 3.67 2.10 -1.33
N CYS A 112 4.57 1.51 -0.55
CA CYS A 112 4.69 0.04 -0.44
C CYS A 112 5.41 -0.35 0.85
N PRO A 113 5.44 -1.66 1.23
CA PRO A 113 6.18 -2.12 2.40
C PRO A 113 7.69 -1.92 2.27
N GLU A 114 8.39 -1.67 3.39
CA GLU A 114 9.86 -1.66 3.42
C GLU A 114 10.40 -3.09 3.19
N PRO A 115 11.14 -3.36 2.10
CA PRO A 115 11.66 -4.71 1.83
C PRO A 115 12.93 -5.04 2.65
N TYR A 116 13.71 -4.04 3.07
CA TYR A 116 15.05 -4.20 3.64
C TYR A 116 15.08 -3.90 5.14
N ARG A 117 14.20 -4.54 5.91
CA ARG A 117 14.19 -4.38 7.37
C ARG A 117 15.36 -5.12 8.03
N LYS A 118 15.93 -4.52 9.09
CA LYS A 118 16.91 -5.18 9.95
C LYS A 118 16.28 -6.32 10.74
N ASN A 119 15.07 -6.11 11.23
CA ASN A 119 14.28 -7.16 11.85
C ASN A 119 13.68 -8.05 10.75
N LEU A 120 14.15 -9.30 10.69
CA LEU A 120 13.72 -10.28 9.70
C LEU A 120 12.34 -10.89 9.99
N ALA A 121 11.72 -10.60 11.14
CA ALA A 121 10.34 -10.98 11.45
C ALA A 121 9.35 -10.11 10.66
N TRP A 122 9.32 -10.32 9.37
CA TRP A 122 8.52 -9.59 8.39
C TRP A 122 7.96 -10.59 7.39
N HIS A 123 6.68 -10.48 7.06
CA HIS A 123 6.03 -11.43 6.15
C HIS A 123 6.78 -11.50 4.81
N ARG A 124 6.87 -12.69 4.23
CA ARG A 124 7.54 -12.92 2.95
C ARG A 124 7.01 -11.97 1.86
N ASP A 125 5.69 -11.89 1.73
CA ASP A 125 5.05 -11.12 0.68
C ASP A 125 5.29 -9.61 0.84
N HIS A 126 5.44 -9.11 2.06
CA HIS A 126 5.83 -7.71 2.29
C HIS A 126 7.24 -7.42 1.75
N ARG A 127 8.19 -8.35 1.93
CA ARG A 127 9.54 -8.18 1.37
C ARG A 127 9.51 -8.20 -0.14
N ILE A 128 8.81 -9.18 -0.73
CA ILE A 128 8.77 -9.37 -2.17
C ILE A 128 8.01 -8.23 -2.86
N SER A 129 6.82 -7.87 -2.37
CA SER A 129 6.05 -6.78 -2.97
C SER A 129 6.78 -5.43 -2.88
N GLY A 130 7.41 -5.14 -1.74
CA GLY A 130 8.22 -3.92 -1.59
C GLY A 130 9.43 -3.90 -2.52
N GLN A 131 10.15 -5.04 -2.65
CA GLN A 131 11.27 -5.18 -3.58
C GLN A 131 10.84 -5.00 -5.03
N VAL A 132 9.80 -5.72 -5.45
CA VAL A 132 9.30 -5.67 -6.83
C VAL A 132 8.71 -4.30 -7.16
N ALA A 133 8.05 -3.63 -6.20
CA ALA A 133 7.57 -2.26 -6.38
C ALA A 133 8.72 -1.26 -6.59
N LEU A 134 9.79 -1.38 -5.81
CA LEU A 134 10.99 -0.56 -5.98
C LEU A 134 11.62 -0.77 -7.36
N ASP A 135 11.83 -2.03 -7.77
CA ASP A 135 12.41 -2.38 -9.07
C ASP A 135 11.50 -1.95 -10.24
N ALA A 136 10.19 -2.02 -10.05
CA ALA A 136 9.23 -1.52 -11.02
C ALA A 136 9.34 0.00 -11.19
N VAL A 137 9.48 0.77 -10.09
CA VAL A 137 9.71 2.21 -10.13
C VAL A 137 11.06 2.53 -10.78
N PHE A 138 12.12 1.83 -10.40
CA PHE A 138 13.47 2.04 -10.90
C PHE A 138 14.23 0.72 -11.05
N PRO A 139 14.64 0.33 -12.27
CA PRO A 139 14.59 1.15 -13.50
C PRO A 139 13.38 0.92 -14.41
N CYS A 140 12.52 -0.08 -14.14
CA CYS A 140 11.71 -0.75 -15.17
C CYS A 140 10.61 0.12 -15.79
N ALA A 141 9.90 0.96 -15.01
CA ALA A 141 8.82 1.78 -15.59
C ALA A 141 9.32 2.95 -16.43
N ARG A 142 10.61 3.33 -16.28
CA ARG A 142 11.17 4.60 -16.76
C ARG A 142 11.52 4.62 -18.24
N ASP A 143 11.82 3.48 -18.83
CA ASP A 143 12.42 3.36 -20.15
C ASP A 143 11.70 2.36 -21.05
N HIS A 144 11.71 2.60 -22.35
CA HIS A 144 10.99 1.81 -23.36
C HIS A 144 11.48 0.35 -23.47
N LEU A 145 12.78 0.10 -23.22
CA LEU A 145 13.39 -1.24 -23.38
C LEU A 145 13.00 -2.23 -22.27
N HIS A 146 12.45 -1.74 -21.16
CA HIS A 146 11.86 -2.61 -20.16
C HIS A 146 10.39 -2.87 -20.50
N PHE A 147 10.03 -4.14 -20.74
CA PHE A 147 8.67 -4.56 -21.08
C PHE A 147 8.13 -3.77 -22.28
N GLU A 148 8.84 -3.89 -23.43
CA GLU A 148 8.52 -3.18 -24.67
C GLU A 148 7.09 -3.39 -25.13
N GLU A 149 6.53 -4.57 -24.88
CA GLU A 149 5.16 -4.91 -25.23
C GLU A 149 4.11 -4.01 -24.56
N LEU A 150 4.39 -3.50 -23.36
CA LEU A 150 3.47 -2.54 -22.68
C LEU A 150 3.34 -1.24 -23.47
N TRP A 151 4.44 -0.79 -24.06
CA TRP A 151 4.43 0.39 -24.90
C TRP A 151 3.94 0.08 -26.33
N GLN A 152 4.50 -0.95 -26.98
CA GLN A 152 4.22 -1.26 -28.38
C GLN A 152 2.81 -1.75 -28.62
N ASN A 153 2.26 -2.56 -27.72
CA ASN A 153 0.98 -3.22 -27.89
C ASN A 153 -0.16 -2.56 -27.10
N GLU A 154 0.16 -1.98 -25.92
CA GLU A 154 -0.83 -1.40 -25.01
C GLU A 154 -0.78 0.15 -25.01
N GLY A 155 0.22 0.77 -25.65
CA GLY A 155 0.37 2.22 -25.70
C GLY A 155 0.77 2.86 -24.38
N LEU A 156 1.31 2.07 -23.44
CA LEU A 156 1.69 2.53 -22.11
C LEU A 156 3.08 3.13 -22.12
N GLU A 157 3.15 4.45 -22.26
CA GLU A 157 4.39 5.20 -22.28
C GLU A 157 5.14 5.10 -20.93
N PRO A 158 6.48 5.05 -20.96
CA PRO A 158 7.29 5.09 -19.77
C PRO A 158 6.93 6.23 -18.82
N HIS A 159 7.09 5.97 -17.52
CA HIS A 159 6.85 6.95 -16.48
C HIS A 159 7.97 6.96 -15.45
N LYS A 160 8.36 8.17 -15.01
CA LYS A 160 9.38 8.39 -13.99
C LYS A 160 8.73 8.84 -12.69
N THR A 161 8.36 7.89 -11.82
CA THR A 161 7.92 8.19 -10.46
C THR A 161 9.04 8.87 -9.68
N GLY A 162 8.71 9.98 -9.00
CA GLY A 162 9.68 10.78 -8.26
C GLY A 162 9.99 10.27 -6.86
N THR A 163 9.05 9.60 -6.22
CA THR A 163 9.17 9.22 -4.81
C THR A 163 8.61 7.83 -4.54
N VAL A 164 9.31 7.06 -3.70
CA VAL A 164 8.76 5.87 -3.03
C VAL A 164 8.71 6.15 -1.54
N LEU A 165 7.59 5.86 -0.90
CA LEU A 165 7.40 5.87 0.55
C LEU A 165 7.22 4.44 1.04
N PHE A 166 8.17 3.98 1.83
CA PHE A 166 8.12 2.67 2.47
C PHE A 166 7.48 2.78 3.85
N TRP A 167 6.43 2.00 4.10
CA TRP A 167 5.88 1.80 5.44
C TRP A 167 6.49 0.58 6.14
N GLY A 168 6.24 0.44 7.44
CA GLY A 168 6.77 -0.67 8.24
C GLY A 168 8.29 -0.63 8.39
N THR A 169 8.91 0.51 8.18
CA THR A 169 10.35 0.74 8.23
C THR A 169 10.87 0.94 9.65
N GLU A 170 12.13 0.59 9.87
CA GLU A 170 12.90 0.93 11.09
C GLU A 170 13.77 2.19 10.88
N LEU A 171 13.72 2.78 9.69
CA LEU A 171 14.54 3.92 9.27
C LEU A 171 13.66 5.07 8.77
N ALA A 172 12.56 5.34 9.50
CA ALA A 172 11.66 6.43 9.14
C ALA A 172 12.39 7.78 9.15
N ASP A 173 12.15 8.56 8.10
CA ASP A 173 12.68 9.91 7.89
C ASP A 173 11.59 10.90 7.42
N THR A 174 10.38 10.41 7.25
CA THR A 174 9.24 11.18 6.76
C THR A 174 8.02 10.84 7.60
N PHE A 175 7.45 11.88 8.21
CA PHE A 175 6.34 11.76 9.15
C PHE A 175 5.17 12.59 8.65
N ILE A 176 3.95 12.06 8.74
CA ILE A 176 2.75 12.71 8.23
C ILE A 176 1.71 12.75 9.34
N ASP A 177 1.27 13.95 9.72
CA ASP A 177 0.19 14.16 10.68
C ASP A 177 -1.13 13.60 10.14
N ILE A 178 -1.75 12.72 10.93
CA ILE A 178 -3.03 12.09 10.64
C ILE A 178 -4.09 12.36 11.71
N GLY A 179 -3.85 13.32 12.62
CA GLY A 179 -4.72 13.57 13.76
C GLY A 179 -6.19 13.76 13.39
N SER A 180 -6.46 14.51 12.32
CA SER A 180 -7.82 14.74 11.81
C SER A 180 -8.41 13.55 11.03
N TYR A 181 -7.64 12.49 10.80
CA TYR A 181 -7.99 11.36 9.93
C TYR A 181 -8.04 10.01 10.67
N ILE A 182 -7.91 10.02 12.01
CA ILE A 182 -7.96 8.80 12.83
C ILE A 182 -9.30 8.07 12.64
N ASP A 183 -10.42 8.78 12.64
CA ASP A 183 -11.75 8.14 12.55
C ASP A 183 -11.95 7.45 11.21
N VAL A 184 -11.59 8.09 10.10
CA VAL A 184 -11.71 7.48 8.78
C VAL A 184 -10.71 6.33 8.58
N LYS A 185 -9.51 6.42 9.16
CA LYS A 185 -8.56 5.29 9.21
C LYS A 185 -9.14 4.11 9.97
N VAL A 186 -9.78 4.33 11.12
CA VAL A 186 -10.47 3.28 11.89
C VAL A 186 -11.58 2.66 11.06
N GLU A 187 -12.40 3.45 10.38
CA GLU A 187 -13.47 2.96 9.50
C GLU A 187 -12.92 2.04 8.41
N SER A 188 -11.85 2.46 7.72
CA SER A 188 -11.24 1.65 6.67
C SER A 188 -10.64 0.34 7.19
N VAL A 189 -9.94 0.35 8.33
CA VAL A 189 -9.44 -0.87 8.97
C VAL A 189 -10.57 -1.81 9.37
N MET A 190 -11.66 -1.27 9.92
CA MET A 190 -12.82 -2.06 10.36
C MET A 190 -13.64 -2.62 9.18
N ALA A 191 -13.42 -2.16 7.95
CA ALA A 191 -14.02 -2.76 6.76
C ALA A 191 -13.51 -4.19 6.49
N HIS A 192 -12.30 -4.52 6.96
CA HIS A 192 -11.71 -5.86 6.87
C HIS A 192 -12.30 -6.82 7.94
N ARG A 193 -13.59 -7.04 7.89
CA ARG A 193 -14.37 -7.76 8.90
C ARG A 193 -13.85 -9.15 9.19
N SER A 194 -13.38 -9.88 8.16
CA SER A 194 -12.80 -11.22 8.28
C SER A 194 -11.58 -11.26 9.19
N GLN A 195 -10.87 -10.12 9.34
CA GLN A 195 -9.63 -10.00 10.11
C GLN A 195 -9.84 -9.38 11.50
N MET A 196 -11.05 -8.90 11.79
CA MET A 196 -11.29 -8.15 13.03
C MET A 196 -11.45 -9.03 14.28
N ASN A 197 -11.78 -10.32 14.14
CA ASN A 197 -11.82 -11.29 15.27
C ASN A 197 -12.54 -10.75 16.53
N GLY A 198 -13.70 -10.13 16.37
CA GLY A 198 -14.49 -9.57 17.46
C GLY A 198 -13.97 -8.25 18.05
N LYS A 199 -13.01 -7.59 17.43
CA LYS A 199 -12.57 -6.24 17.81
C LYS A 199 -13.72 -5.24 17.62
N THR A 200 -13.86 -4.34 18.59
CA THR A 200 -14.83 -3.24 18.51
C THR A 200 -14.19 -2.01 17.86
N VAL A 201 -15.01 -1.13 17.29
CA VAL A 201 -14.57 0.16 16.72
C VAL A 201 -13.77 0.97 17.75
N GLU A 202 -14.26 1.06 19.00
CA GLU A 202 -13.58 1.81 20.06
C GLU A 202 -12.24 1.20 20.43
N GLY A 203 -12.17 -0.13 20.54
CA GLY A 203 -10.91 -0.85 20.81
C GLY A 203 -9.89 -0.65 19.67
N MET A 204 -10.35 -0.68 18.41
CA MET A 204 -9.50 -0.42 17.27
C MET A 204 -9.04 1.05 17.23
N LYS A 205 -9.92 1.99 17.56
CA LYS A 205 -9.56 3.40 17.65
C LYS A 205 -8.45 3.63 18.69
N THR A 206 -8.61 3.05 19.88
CA THR A 206 -7.60 3.12 20.94
C THR A 206 -6.26 2.53 20.49
N PHE A 207 -6.30 1.37 19.81
CA PHE A 207 -5.11 0.73 19.26
C PHE A 207 -4.41 1.60 18.22
N ILE A 208 -5.16 2.16 17.26
CA ILE A 208 -4.61 3.02 16.19
C ILE A 208 -4.03 4.32 16.78
N GLN A 209 -4.70 4.93 17.75
CA GLN A 209 -4.21 6.13 18.43
C GLN A 209 -2.89 5.87 19.18
N ASP A 210 -2.81 4.77 19.94
CA ASP A 210 -1.59 4.36 20.63
C ASP A 210 -0.44 4.10 19.63
N TRP A 211 -0.74 3.42 18.53
CA TRP A 211 0.27 3.16 17.51
C TRP A 211 0.73 4.44 16.80
N ALA A 212 -0.21 5.28 16.36
CA ALA A 212 0.10 6.54 15.67
C ALA A 212 0.86 7.54 16.55
N SER A 213 0.61 7.57 17.87
CA SER A 213 1.36 8.43 18.79
C SER A 213 2.80 7.96 18.98
N LYS A 214 3.03 6.64 18.97
CA LYS A 214 4.37 6.06 19.06
C LYS A 214 5.20 6.20 17.80
N ALA A 215 4.55 6.38 16.66
CA ALA A 215 5.22 6.57 15.38
C ALA A 215 5.90 7.95 15.26
N VAL A 216 5.48 8.94 16.05
CA VAL A 216 5.89 10.35 15.93
C VAL A 216 6.27 10.96 17.29
N PRO A 217 7.16 10.35 18.07
CA PRO A 217 7.45 10.77 19.45
C PRO A 217 8.10 12.16 19.54
N ASP A 218 8.77 12.60 18.47
CA ASP A 218 9.56 13.85 18.44
C ASP A 218 8.88 14.94 17.60
N GLU A 219 7.66 14.69 17.08
CA GLU A 219 6.91 15.66 16.29
C GLU A 219 6.02 16.54 17.17
N ASP A 220 5.60 17.69 16.66
CA ASP A 220 4.76 18.67 17.36
C ASP A 220 3.26 18.38 17.26
N TYR A 221 2.87 17.25 16.68
CA TYR A 221 1.51 16.72 16.60
C TYR A 221 1.41 15.32 17.23
N THR A 222 0.18 14.94 17.64
CA THR A 222 -0.04 13.77 18.52
C THR A 222 -0.06 12.44 17.75
N TYR A 223 -0.60 12.43 16.54
CA TYR A 223 -0.84 11.20 15.77
C TYR A 223 -0.26 11.33 14.37
N GLY A 224 0.57 10.38 13.99
CA GLY A 224 1.16 10.37 12.66
C GLY A 224 1.42 8.98 12.11
N GLU A 225 1.79 8.96 10.85
CA GLU A 225 2.31 7.79 10.16
C GLU A 225 3.74 8.06 9.71
N ALA A 226 4.58 7.03 9.81
CA ALA A 226 6.03 7.13 9.60
C ALA A 226 6.46 6.31 8.39
N PHE A 227 7.26 6.93 7.53
CA PHE A 227 7.73 6.35 6.28
C PHE A 227 9.24 6.56 6.11
N ARG A 228 9.86 5.71 5.31
CA ARG A 228 11.18 5.97 4.73
C ARG A 228 10.99 6.46 3.29
N LYS A 229 11.53 7.63 2.98
CA LYS A 229 11.42 8.27 1.68
C LYS A 229 12.64 7.97 0.81
N VAL A 230 12.38 7.49 -0.42
CA VAL A 230 13.41 7.37 -1.46
C VAL A 230 13.01 8.25 -2.63
N THR A 231 13.93 9.11 -3.07
CA THR A 231 13.68 10.07 -4.15
C THR A 231 14.50 9.73 -5.39
N PHE A 232 13.86 9.78 -6.54
CA PHE A 232 14.44 9.53 -7.85
C PHE A 232 14.44 10.79 -8.71
N ARG A 233 15.46 10.92 -9.58
CA ARG A 233 15.47 11.99 -10.60
C ARG A 233 14.37 11.71 -11.62
N THR A 234 13.58 12.73 -11.95
CA THR A 234 12.48 12.67 -12.94
C THR A 234 12.84 13.34 -14.28
N THR A 235 13.98 14.00 -14.33
CA THR A 235 14.54 14.65 -15.54
C THR A 235 15.56 13.75 -16.21
#